data_5df611ef87bec5b2d26961edd0578c20
#
_entry.id   5df611ef87bec5b2d26961edd0578c20
#
_cell.length_a   1.000
_cell.length_b   1.000
_cell.length_c   1.000
_cell.angle_alpha   90.00
_cell.angle_beta   90.00
_cell.angle_gamma   90.00
#
_symmetry.space_group_name_H-M   'P 1'
#
loop_
_entity.id
_entity.type
_entity.pdbx_description
1 polymer ?
#
loop_
_entity_poly.entity_id
_entity_poly.type
_entity_poly.pdbx_seq_one_letter_code
_entity_poly.pdbx_strand_id
1 'polypeptide(L)'
;MLTVTTRKILRSATYLLFVLFSTAIIYFQMDYQFLGAVQIAVYAGGILVLFVFAIMLTQQPGKNAEALAMHRRWMGLTAALAGVAVCGYALFSYAGFGGRLLSGGVDVNMEKIGQFLLSTDKFGYLLPFEAISVLLLACIIGGVVIARRR
;
A
#
# COMPACT_ATOMS: atom_id res chain seq x y z
N MET A 1 6.83 8.50 -9.64
CA MET A 1 8.13 8.89 -10.20
C MET A 1 8.94 9.74 -9.22
N LEU A 2 8.44 10.85 -8.70
CA LEU A 2 9.15 11.73 -7.74
C LEU A 2 9.58 11.03 -6.45
N THR A 3 8.78 10.08 -5.95
CA THR A 3 9.07 9.27 -4.75
C THR A 3 10.40 8.52 -4.86
N VAL A 4 10.73 7.99 -6.04
CA VAL A 4 11.93 7.14 -6.27
C VAL A 4 13.13 7.97 -6.74
N THR A 5 12.90 9.12 -7.41
CA THR A 5 13.97 9.95 -7.99
C THR A 5 14.65 10.84 -6.95
N THR A 6 13.97 11.12 -5.84
CA THR A 6 14.45 12.04 -4.81
C THR A 6 15.49 11.38 -3.91
N ARG A 7 16.65 12.05 -3.72
CA ARG A 7 17.73 11.56 -2.86
C ARG A 7 17.50 11.81 -1.37
N LYS A 8 16.61 12.72 -1.01
CA LYS A 8 16.29 13.04 0.39
C LYS A 8 15.14 12.15 0.85
N ILE A 9 15.39 11.27 1.82
CA ILE A 9 14.42 10.28 2.29
C ILE A 9 13.14 10.92 2.81
N LEU A 10 13.24 12.00 3.57
CA LEU A 10 12.08 12.70 4.09
C LEU A 10 11.17 13.26 2.97
N ARG A 11 11.77 13.80 1.92
CA ARG A 11 11.04 14.30 0.74
C ARG A 11 10.41 13.14 -0.05
N SER A 12 11.09 11.99 -0.14
CA SER A 12 10.55 10.79 -0.75
C SER A 12 9.32 10.28 0.02
N ALA A 13 9.37 10.31 1.35
CA ALA A 13 8.27 9.90 2.20
C ALA A 13 7.03 10.81 2.05
N THR A 14 7.22 12.13 1.92
CA THR A 14 6.11 13.05 1.62
C THR A 14 5.48 12.79 0.26
N TYR A 15 6.26 12.49 -0.77
CA TYR A 15 5.70 12.10 -2.06
C TYR A 15 4.95 10.76 -1.99
N LEU A 16 5.44 9.80 -1.19
CA LEU A 16 4.73 8.55 -0.95
C LEU A 16 3.38 8.79 -0.25
N LEU A 17 3.33 9.73 0.70
CA LEU A 17 2.07 10.14 1.35
C LEU A 17 1.02 10.57 0.32
N PHE A 18 1.40 11.43 -0.63
CA PHE A 18 0.49 11.88 -1.69
C PHE A 18 0.02 10.73 -2.59
N VAL A 19 0.88 9.76 -2.88
CA VAL A 19 0.49 8.55 -3.63
C VAL A 19 -0.55 7.74 -2.86
N LEU A 20 -0.36 7.55 -1.55
CA LEU A 20 -1.31 6.82 -0.72
C LEU A 20 -2.67 7.53 -0.60
N PHE A 21 -2.68 8.86 -0.52
CA PHE A 21 -3.93 9.63 -0.59
C PHE A 21 -4.60 9.51 -1.96
N SER A 22 -3.84 9.53 -3.04
CA SER A 22 -4.39 9.36 -4.39
C SER A 22 -5.04 8.00 -4.57
N THR A 23 -4.46 6.92 -4.01
CA THR A 23 -5.09 5.58 -4.04
C THR A 23 -6.37 5.55 -3.22
N ALA A 24 -6.43 6.23 -2.08
CA ALA A 24 -7.67 6.33 -1.30
C ALA A 24 -8.79 7.03 -2.08
N ILE A 25 -8.47 8.11 -2.81
CA ILE A 25 -9.43 8.81 -3.67
C ILE A 25 -9.99 7.87 -4.75
N ILE A 26 -9.13 7.04 -5.35
CA ILE A 26 -9.57 6.04 -6.35
C ILE A 26 -10.54 5.04 -5.71
N TYR A 27 -10.25 4.55 -4.48
CA TYR A 27 -11.18 3.67 -3.78
C TYR A 27 -12.54 4.33 -3.54
N PHE A 28 -12.58 5.60 -3.14
CA PHE A 28 -13.84 6.33 -2.98
C PHE A 28 -14.60 6.51 -4.29
N GLN A 29 -13.89 6.74 -5.41
CA GLN A 29 -14.52 6.82 -6.73
C GLN A 29 -15.11 5.49 -7.20
N MET A 30 -14.60 4.37 -6.69
CA MET A 30 -15.09 3.03 -6.97
C MET A 30 -16.17 2.56 -5.96
N ASP A 31 -16.68 3.47 -5.12
CA ASP A 31 -17.63 3.19 -4.02
C ASP A 31 -17.13 2.21 -2.94
N TYR A 32 -15.82 1.94 -2.89
CA TYR A 32 -15.21 1.17 -1.81
C TYR A 32 -14.88 2.05 -0.60
N GLN A 33 -15.90 2.57 0.07
CA GLN A 33 -15.75 3.52 1.17
C GLN A 33 -14.89 2.99 2.32
N PHE A 34 -15.08 1.72 2.70
CA PHE A 34 -14.28 1.08 3.75
C PHE A 34 -12.79 1.00 3.39
N LEU A 35 -12.47 0.56 2.16
CA LEU A 35 -11.09 0.48 1.70
C LEU A 35 -10.42 1.85 1.65
N GLY A 36 -11.13 2.87 1.17
CA GLY A 36 -10.63 4.25 1.15
C GLY A 36 -10.31 4.77 2.55
N ALA A 37 -11.20 4.54 3.51
CA ALA A 37 -11.00 4.94 4.90
C ALA A 37 -9.80 4.20 5.55
N VAL A 38 -9.69 2.89 5.34
CA VAL A 38 -8.54 2.08 5.83
C VAL A 38 -7.24 2.53 5.18
N GLN A 39 -7.24 2.85 3.89
CA GLN A 39 -6.07 3.35 3.19
C GLN A 39 -5.53 4.63 3.84
N ILE A 40 -6.40 5.58 4.18
CA ILE A 40 -5.99 6.83 4.84
C ILE A 40 -5.55 6.56 6.28
N ALA A 41 -6.35 5.87 7.06
CA ALA A 41 -6.09 5.69 8.49
C ALA A 41 -4.87 4.82 8.77
N VAL A 42 -4.75 3.68 8.08
CA VAL A 42 -3.71 2.68 8.34
C VAL A 42 -2.45 2.96 7.52
N TYR A 43 -2.58 3.08 6.19
CA TYR A 43 -1.39 3.22 5.34
C TYR A 43 -0.79 4.62 5.41
N ALA A 44 -1.59 5.66 5.19
CA ALA A 44 -1.08 7.03 5.22
C ALA A 44 -0.87 7.54 6.66
N GLY A 45 -1.80 7.25 7.58
CA GLY A 45 -1.74 7.71 8.97
C GLY A 45 -0.83 6.84 9.84
N GLY A 46 -1.03 5.53 9.88
CA GLY A 46 -0.30 4.62 10.76
C GLY A 46 1.09 4.26 10.24
N ILE A 47 1.14 3.48 9.18
CA ILE A 47 2.38 2.85 8.71
C ILE A 47 3.39 3.89 8.22
N LEU A 48 2.96 4.82 7.36
CA LEU A 48 3.89 5.80 6.79
C LEU A 48 4.44 6.75 7.84
N VAL A 49 3.60 7.24 8.75
CA VAL A 49 4.04 8.16 9.82
C VAL A 49 5.04 7.47 10.74
N LEU A 50 4.77 6.23 11.17
CA LEU A 50 5.69 5.46 11.99
C LEU A 50 7.00 5.18 11.26
N PHE A 51 6.93 4.88 9.96
CA PHE A 51 8.11 4.65 9.13
C PHE A 51 8.98 5.90 8.99
N VAL A 52 8.37 7.06 8.74
CA VAL A 52 9.09 8.35 8.68
C VAL A 52 9.73 8.67 10.02
N PHE A 53 9.02 8.44 11.12
CA PHE A 53 9.54 8.66 12.46
C PHE A 53 10.73 7.73 12.76
N ALA A 54 10.62 6.46 12.42
CA ALA A 54 11.71 5.49 12.58
C ALA A 54 12.95 5.89 11.78
N ILE A 55 12.78 6.36 10.54
CA ILE A 55 13.89 6.84 9.72
C ILE A 55 14.53 8.09 10.32
N MET A 56 13.73 9.03 10.80
CA MET A 56 14.26 10.25 11.43
C MET A 56 15.08 9.94 12.69
N LEU A 57 14.72 8.91 13.45
CA LEU A 57 15.48 8.48 14.62
C LEU A 57 16.75 7.71 14.26
N THR A 58 16.76 7.00 13.14
CA THR A 58 17.86 6.09 12.77
C THR A 58 18.89 6.74 11.87
N GLN A 59 18.48 7.66 10.99
CA GLN A 59 19.36 8.33 10.04
C GLN A 59 19.78 9.72 10.49
N GLN A 60 21.07 10.03 10.29
CA GLN A 60 21.55 11.42 10.44
C GLN A 60 20.91 12.31 9.38
N PRO A 61 20.17 13.34 9.77
CA PRO A 61 19.57 14.28 8.84
C PRO A 61 20.66 14.96 8.02
N GLY A 62 20.65 14.77 6.71
CA GLY A 62 21.58 15.44 5.79
C GLY A 62 22.46 14.55 4.93
N LYS A 63 22.59 13.27 5.22
CA LYS A 63 23.28 12.34 4.30
C LYS A 63 22.39 12.03 3.12
N ASN A 64 22.79 12.47 1.93
CA ASN A 64 22.12 12.05 0.70
C ASN A 64 22.38 10.56 0.49
N ALA A 65 21.35 9.82 0.09
CA ALA A 65 21.53 8.43 -0.33
C ALA A 65 22.58 8.36 -1.45
N GLU A 66 23.51 7.40 -1.36
CA GLU A 66 24.53 7.20 -2.38
C GLU A 66 23.88 7.05 -3.76
N ALA A 67 24.49 7.70 -4.76
CA ALA A 67 24.01 7.62 -6.12
C ALA A 67 24.13 6.18 -6.64
N LEU A 68 23.01 5.54 -6.94
CA LEU A 68 23.03 4.24 -7.60
C LEU A 68 23.86 4.31 -8.89
N ALA A 69 24.70 3.29 -9.12
CA ALA A 69 25.50 3.16 -10.33
C ALA A 69 24.59 3.28 -11.57
N MET A 70 25.07 4.03 -12.59
CA MET A 70 24.32 4.36 -13.80
C MET A 70 23.67 3.12 -14.46
N HIS A 71 24.38 2.00 -14.46
CA HIS A 71 23.90 0.73 -15.00
C HIS A 71 22.62 0.21 -14.31
N ARG A 72 22.57 0.28 -12.97
CA ARG A 72 21.37 -0.14 -12.19
C ARG A 72 20.15 0.74 -12.46
N ARG A 73 20.36 2.02 -12.78
CA ARG A 73 19.26 2.93 -13.14
C ARG A 73 18.62 2.55 -14.45
N TRP A 74 19.43 2.21 -15.46
CA TRP A 74 18.93 1.78 -16.76
C TRP A 74 18.14 0.45 -16.66
N MET A 75 18.65 -0.51 -15.89
CA MET A 75 17.92 -1.75 -15.62
C MET A 75 16.57 -1.50 -14.92
N GLY A 76 16.53 -0.60 -13.93
CA GLY A 76 15.28 -0.22 -13.27
C GLY A 76 14.29 0.48 -14.20
N LEU A 77 14.79 1.36 -15.09
CA LEU A 77 13.96 2.07 -16.05
C LEU A 77 13.34 1.10 -17.07
N THR A 78 14.13 0.18 -17.62
CA THR A 78 13.63 -0.84 -18.57
C THR A 78 12.59 -1.76 -17.94
N ALA A 79 12.82 -2.21 -16.68
CA ALA A 79 11.87 -3.02 -15.95
C ALA A 79 10.55 -2.25 -15.68
N ALA A 80 10.65 -0.98 -15.31
CA ALA A 80 9.47 -0.14 -15.07
C ALA A 80 8.67 0.10 -16.36
N LEU A 81 9.35 0.39 -17.47
CA LEU A 81 8.70 0.55 -18.78
C LEU A 81 8.03 -0.75 -19.24
N ALA A 82 8.69 -1.90 -19.07
CA ALA A 82 8.10 -3.19 -19.38
C ALA A 82 6.84 -3.45 -18.56
N GLY A 83 6.87 -3.17 -17.24
CA GLY A 83 5.70 -3.28 -16.37
C GLY A 83 4.53 -2.39 -16.82
N VAL A 84 4.82 -1.12 -17.11
CA VAL A 84 3.80 -0.17 -17.62
C VAL A 84 3.25 -0.63 -18.98
N ALA A 85 4.09 -1.15 -19.87
CA ALA A 85 3.65 -1.66 -21.18
C ALA A 85 2.73 -2.89 -21.04
N VAL A 86 3.07 -3.84 -20.16
CA VAL A 86 2.24 -5.02 -19.89
C VAL A 86 0.90 -4.63 -19.27
N CYS A 87 0.90 -3.76 -18.25
CA CYS A 87 -0.34 -3.27 -17.64
C CYS A 87 -1.20 -2.48 -18.64
N GLY A 88 -0.57 -1.60 -19.44
CA GLY A 88 -1.26 -0.81 -20.46
C GLY A 88 -1.87 -1.71 -21.55
N TYR A 89 -1.13 -2.72 -22.01
CA TYR A 89 -1.64 -3.70 -22.96
C TYR A 89 -2.82 -4.50 -22.40
N ALA A 90 -2.72 -4.96 -21.15
CA ALA A 90 -3.80 -5.67 -20.48
C ALA A 90 -5.07 -4.81 -20.36
N LEU A 91 -4.93 -3.55 -19.98
CA LEU A 91 -6.05 -2.60 -19.90
C LEU A 91 -6.67 -2.32 -21.28
N PHE A 92 -5.83 -2.16 -22.31
CA PHE A 92 -6.29 -1.89 -23.68
C PHE A 92 -6.95 -3.12 -24.30
N SER A 93 -6.39 -4.31 -24.11
CA SER A 93 -6.96 -5.58 -24.59
C SER A 93 -8.29 -5.90 -23.90
N TYR A 94 -8.49 -5.41 -22.67
CA TYR A 94 -9.73 -5.52 -21.94
C TYR A 94 -10.69 -4.35 -22.24
N ALA A 95 -10.71 -3.89 -23.48
CA ALA A 95 -11.49 -2.72 -23.94
C ALA A 95 -13.04 -2.86 -23.79
N GLY A 96 -13.54 -4.02 -23.35
CA GLY A 96 -14.89 -4.15 -22.76
C GLY A 96 -15.04 -3.51 -21.37
N PHE A 97 -13.95 -2.94 -20.84
CA PHE A 97 -13.83 -2.40 -19.49
C PHE A 97 -14.61 -1.09 -19.29
N GLY A 98 -14.72 -0.25 -20.33
CA GLY A 98 -15.41 1.05 -20.20
C GLY A 98 -16.91 0.96 -19.91
N GLY A 99 -17.56 -0.15 -20.29
CA GLY A 99 -18.99 -0.33 -20.00
C GLY A 99 -19.30 -0.96 -18.64
N ARG A 100 -18.33 -1.68 -18.06
CA ARG A 100 -18.50 -2.38 -16.77
C ARG A 100 -18.12 -1.55 -15.56
N LEU A 101 -17.21 -0.59 -15.71
CA LEU A 101 -16.85 0.34 -14.62
C LEU A 101 -17.97 1.31 -14.24
N LEU A 102 -18.94 1.51 -15.13
CA LEU A 102 -20.09 2.39 -14.91
C LEU A 102 -21.37 1.61 -14.55
N SER A 103 -21.32 0.27 -14.54
CA SER A 103 -22.48 -0.58 -14.33
C SER A 103 -22.41 -1.25 -12.97
N GLY A 104 -23.07 -0.63 -12.00
CA GLY A 104 -23.47 -1.25 -10.74
C GLY A 104 -22.34 -1.53 -9.77
N GLY A 105 -22.00 -0.57 -8.94
CA GLY A 105 -21.28 -0.82 -7.71
C GLY A 105 -22.05 -1.88 -6.90
N VAL A 106 -21.42 -3.00 -6.61
CA VAL A 106 -21.90 -3.87 -5.55
C VAL A 106 -21.82 -3.02 -4.29
N ASP A 107 -22.94 -2.72 -3.66
CA ASP A 107 -22.98 -2.06 -2.37
C ASP A 107 -22.21 -2.88 -1.34
N VAL A 108 -20.93 -2.64 -1.27
CA VAL A 108 -20.02 -3.28 -0.30
C VAL A 108 -20.14 -2.48 0.99
N ASN A 109 -21.21 -2.75 1.73
CA ASN A 109 -21.40 -2.18 3.05
C ASN A 109 -20.41 -2.81 4.03
N MET A 110 -19.91 -2.02 4.97
CA MET A 110 -18.97 -2.44 6.02
C MET A 110 -19.50 -3.63 6.83
N GLU A 111 -20.82 -3.70 7.04
CA GLU A 111 -21.50 -4.82 7.70
C GLU A 111 -21.30 -6.12 6.93
N LYS A 112 -21.47 -6.12 5.61
CA LYS A 112 -21.25 -7.30 4.75
C LYS A 112 -19.81 -7.77 4.81
N ILE A 113 -18.83 -6.84 4.81
CA ILE A 113 -17.41 -7.19 4.93
C ILE A 113 -17.16 -7.89 6.27
N GLY A 114 -17.70 -7.36 7.38
CA GLY A 114 -17.58 -7.98 8.69
C GLY A 114 -18.20 -9.37 8.75
N GLN A 115 -19.39 -9.55 8.18
CA GLN A 115 -20.05 -10.86 8.11
C GLN A 115 -19.23 -11.88 7.31
N PHE A 116 -18.69 -11.51 6.14
CA PHE A 116 -17.85 -12.40 5.33
C PHE A 116 -16.53 -12.75 6.01
N LEU A 117 -15.91 -11.81 6.73
CA LEU A 117 -14.67 -12.05 7.47
C LEU A 117 -14.84 -13.06 8.61
N LEU A 118 -16.01 -13.05 9.26
CA LEU A 118 -16.32 -13.94 10.39
C LEU A 118 -17.17 -15.15 10.03
N SER A 119 -17.55 -15.31 8.75
CA SER A 119 -18.36 -16.42 8.29
C SER A 119 -17.55 -17.72 8.25
N THR A 120 -18.18 -18.79 8.76
CA THR A 120 -17.70 -20.18 8.72
C THR A 120 -18.15 -20.95 7.47
N ASP A 121 -18.92 -20.31 6.58
CA ASP A 121 -19.41 -20.94 5.36
C ASP A 121 -18.27 -21.30 4.40
N LYS A 122 -18.57 -22.15 3.40
CA LYS A 122 -17.58 -22.58 2.37
C LYS A 122 -16.83 -21.44 1.67
N PHE A 123 -17.38 -20.24 1.66
CA PHE A 123 -16.82 -19.02 1.08
C PHE A 123 -16.44 -17.98 2.15
N GLY A 124 -16.45 -18.36 3.44
CA GLY A 124 -16.07 -17.49 4.53
C GLY A 124 -14.56 -17.29 4.64
N TYR A 125 -14.14 -16.14 5.14
CA TYR A 125 -12.74 -15.76 5.30
C TYR A 125 -12.27 -15.85 6.76
N LEU A 126 -12.92 -16.69 7.58
CA LEU A 126 -12.58 -16.86 8.99
C LEU A 126 -11.13 -17.30 9.20
N LEU A 127 -10.68 -18.32 8.44
CA LEU A 127 -9.30 -18.84 8.56
C LEU A 127 -8.22 -17.77 8.23
N PRO A 128 -8.30 -17.04 7.12
CA PRO A 128 -7.38 -15.93 6.86
C PRO A 128 -7.44 -14.84 7.93
N PHE A 129 -8.62 -14.51 8.46
CA PHE A 129 -8.80 -13.54 9.52
C PHE A 129 -8.09 -13.97 10.81
N GLU A 130 -8.26 -15.22 11.22
CA GLU A 130 -7.59 -15.79 12.39
C GLU A 130 -6.06 -15.84 12.23
N ALA A 131 -5.58 -16.23 11.04
CA ALA A 131 -4.16 -16.23 10.73
C ALA A 131 -3.53 -14.82 10.81
N ILE A 132 -4.24 -13.79 10.33
CA ILE A 132 -3.78 -12.39 10.41
C ILE A 132 -3.76 -11.90 11.86
N SER A 133 -4.73 -12.30 12.69
CA SER A 133 -4.76 -11.91 14.10
C SER A 133 -3.59 -12.53 14.89
N VAL A 134 -3.24 -13.79 14.62
CA VAL A 134 -2.04 -14.43 15.19
C VAL A 134 -0.77 -13.74 14.70
N LEU A 135 -0.70 -13.39 13.41
CA LEU A 135 0.42 -12.64 12.85
C LEU A 135 0.58 -11.26 13.52
N LEU A 136 -0.52 -10.54 13.75
CA LEU A 136 -0.50 -9.27 14.45
C LEU A 136 0.06 -9.41 15.87
N LEU A 137 -0.38 -10.43 16.60
CA LEU A 137 0.14 -10.73 17.94
C LEU A 137 1.65 -11.01 17.91
N ALA A 138 2.10 -11.84 16.97
CA ALA A 138 3.51 -12.15 16.81
C ALA A 138 4.35 -10.91 16.47
N CYS A 139 3.84 -10.00 15.61
CA CYS A 139 4.50 -8.74 15.27
C CYS A 139 4.62 -7.81 16.49
N ILE A 140 3.57 -7.70 17.31
CA ILE A 140 3.59 -6.88 18.52
C ILE A 140 4.62 -7.43 19.52
N ILE A 141 4.58 -8.74 19.81
CA ILE A 141 5.52 -9.38 20.73
C ILE A 141 6.96 -9.23 20.20
N GLY A 142 7.18 -9.53 18.92
CA GLY A 142 8.50 -9.40 18.29
C GLY A 142 9.04 -7.98 18.35
N GLY A 143 8.22 -6.98 18.05
CA GLY A 143 8.58 -5.57 18.15
C GLY A 143 8.99 -5.16 19.57
N VAL A 144 8.21 -5.57 20.58
CA VAL A 144 8.52 -5.28 22.00
C VAL A 144 9.79 -5.99 22.47
N VAL A 145 9.98 -7.26 22.08
CA VAL A 145 11.18 -8.03 22.47
C VAL A 145 12.44 -7.43 21.87
N ILE A 146 12.40 -7.03 20.60
CA ILE A 146 13.55 -6.39 19.93
C ILE A 146 13.83 -5.00 20.51
N ALA A 147 12.79 -4.22 20.80
CA ALA A 147 12.94 -2.87 21.37
C ALA A 147 13.42 -2.89 22.84
N ARG A 148 13.17 -3.97 23.56
CA ARG A 148 13.60 -4.14 24.95
C ARG A 148 15.11 -4.41 25.00
N ARG A 149 15.93 -3.36 25.06
CA ARG A 149 17.35 -3.48 25.44
C ARG A 149 17.41 -3.83 26.94
N ARG A 150 18.16 -4.89 27.22
CA ARG A 150 18.70 -5.15 28.59
C ARG A 150 19.83 -4.19 28.87
#